data_f78b10a4833ff81eb93b53a99da9dc6c
#
_entry.id   f78b10a4833ff81eb93b53a99da9dc6c
#
_cell.length_a   1.000
_cell.length_b   1.000
_cell.length_c   1.000
_cell.angle_alpha   90.00
_cell.angle_beta   90.00
_cell.angle_gamma   90.00
#
_symmetry.space_group_name_H-M   'P 1'
#
loop_
_entity.id
_entity.type
_entity.pdbx_description
1 polymer ?
#
loop_
_entity_poly.entity_id
_entity_poly.type
_entity_poly.pdbx_seq_one_letter_code
_entity_poly.pdbx_strand_id
1 'polypeptide(L)'
;ISQIITAPILIKWLKDDINLDKETGFFKKFKRTSAFKFLLIIPFGITIMFCANYFVSILQMFMPEFMIDSYVGTSEALTSGPFIIQVLATAVGAPIVEELMFRGVIYRRLRRMAGVIPSAIIVSLFFGVYHGNWIQAPYAFLLGLACVYVYERYKSIIAPMILHGTANFVAVLITFFATISGESMVDQQITYSVQDLIVLIVFVIITGILTFLLYRVINKKVVPEEIN
;
A
#
# COMPACT_ATOMS: atom_id res chain seq x y z
N ILE A 1 -16.93 -1.58 11.63
CA ILE A 1 -17.72 -0.47 12.23
C ILE A 1 -16.87 0.80 12.28
N SER A 2 -15.62 0.78 12.78
CA SER A 2 -14.75 1.96 12.86
C SER A 2 -14.56 2.67 11.51
N GLN A 3 -14.36 1.93 10.43
CA GLN A 3 -14.18 2.46 9.07
C GLN A 3 -15.40 3.27 8.59
N ILE A 4 -16.61 2.81 8.90
CA ILE A 4 -17.87 3.47 8.51
C ILE A 4 -18.02 4.83 9.22
N ILE A 5 -17.57 4.93 10.47
CA ILE A 5 -17.64 6.16 11.26
C ILE A 5 -16.54 7.15 10.84
N THR A 6 -15.35 6.64 10.57
CA THR A 6 -14.17 7.48 10.27
C THR A 6 -14.21 8.06 8.86
N ALA A 7 -14.70 7.32 7.86
CA ALA A 7 -14.70 7.76 6.46
C ALA A 7 -15.43 9.10 6.21
N PRO A 8 -16.64 9.36 6.75
CA PRO A 8 -17.33 10.64 6.57
C PRO A 8 -16.53 11.84 7.10
N ILE A 9 -15.87 11.67 8.25
CA ILE A 9 -15.03 12.72 8.87
C ILE A 9 -13.84 13.03 7.96
N LEU A 10 -13.15 12.00 7.48
CA LEU A 10 -12.00 12.16 6.57
C LEU A 10 -12.41 12.78 5.22
N ILE A 11 -13.58 12.41 4.69
CA ILE A 11 -14.12 13.01 3.47
C ILE A 11 -14.40 14.51 3.68
N LYS A 12 -14.95 14.89 4.84
CA LYS A 12 -15.15 16.30 5.19
C LYS A 12 -13.81 17.04 5.21
N TRP A 13 -12.83 16.55 5.96
CA TRP A 13 -11.50 17.17 6.04
C TRP A 13 -10.82 17.26 4.68
N LEU A 14 -10.92 16.22 3.85
CA LEU A 14 -10.40 16.25 2.49
C LEU A 14 -11.07 17.34 1.65
N LYS A 15 -12.40 17.52 1.75
CA LYS A 15 -13.11 18.59 1.05
C LYS A 15 -12.68 19.98 1.52
N ASP A 16 -12.50 20.16 2.82
CA ASP A 16 -12.03 21.41 3.41
C ASP A 16 -10.60 21.73 2.92
N ASP A 17 -9.71 20.75 2.91
CA ASP A 17 -8.35 20.89 2.38
C ASP A 17 -8.32 21.16 0.87
N ILE A 18 -9.23 20.55 0.08
CA ILE A 18 -9.36 20.84 -1.36
C ILE A 18 -9.83 22.28 -1.61
N ASN A 19 -10.74 22.77 -0.80
CA ASN A 19 -11.22 24.16 -0.92
C ASN A 19 -10.12 25.15 -0.56
N LEU A 20 -9.40 24.91 0.54
CA LEU A 20 -8.25 25.73 0.92
C LEU A 20 -7.18 25.77 -0.20
N ASP A 21 -6.91 24.64 -0.84
CA ASP A 21 -5.93 24.58 -1.93
C ASP A 21 -6.40 25.34 -3.19
N LYS A 22 -7.71 25.38 -3.44
CA LYS A 22 -8.28 26.22 -4.52
C LYS A 22 -8.16 27.72 -4.22
N GLU A 23 -8.44 28.10 -2.98
CA GLU A 23 -8.36 29.50 -2.52
C GLU A 23 -6.92 30.02 -2.54
N THR A 24 -5.97 29.19 -2.09
CA THR A 24 -4.55 29.54 -2.01
C THR A 24 -3.79 29.36 -3.32
N GLY A 25 -4.39 28.66 -4.31
CA GLY A 25 -3.72 28.31 -5.57
C GLY A 25 -2.56 27.33 -5.42
N PHE A 26 -2.42 26.69 -4.26
CA PHE A 26 -1.28 25.83 -3.96
C PHE A 26 -1.23 24.57 -4.83
N PHE A 27 -2.37 23.91 -5.03
CA PHE A 27 -2.47 22.78 -5.97
C PHE A 27 -3.09 23.24 -7.28
N LYS A 28 -2.33 23.10 -8.34
CA LYS A 28 -2.79 23.34 -9.71
C LYS A 28 -3.92 22.39 -10.09
N LYS A 29 -4.83 22.86 -10.93
CA LYS A 29 -5.88 22.02 -11.49
C LYS A 29 -5.30 21.13 -12.59
N PHE A 30 -5.67 19.86 -12.60
CA PHE A 30 -5.26 18.92 -13.63
C PHE A 30 -6.46 18.31 -14.33
N LYS A 31 -6.28 18.02 -15.62
CA LYS A 31 -7.26 17.28 -16.40
C LYS A 31 -7.45 15.88 -15.80
N ARG A 32 -8.68 15.43 -15.75
CA ARG A 32 -8.99 14.10 -15.21
C ARG A 32 -8.31 13.01 -16.03
N THR A 33 -7.54 12.17 -15.37
CA THR A 33 -6.92 10.99 -16.01
C THR A 33 -8.00 10.03 -16.51
N SER A 34 -7.86 9.54 -17.75
CA SER A 34 -8.78 8.55 -18.32
C SER A 34 -8.88 7.30 -17.44
N ALA A 35 -10.11 6.82 -17.21
CA ALA A 35 -10.38 5.65 -16.38
C ALA A 35 -9.58 4.40 -16.81
N PHE A 36 -9.38 4.23 -18.11
CA PHE A 36 -8.62 3.10 -18.64
C PHE A 36 -7.15 3.08 -18.18
N LYS A 37 -6.56 4.24 -17.92
CA LYS A 37 -5.18 4.32 -17.42
C LYS A 37 -5.04 3.81 -15.99
N PHE A 38 -6.11 3.78 -15.20
CA PHE A 38 -6.10 3.21 -13.84
C PHE A 38 -5.88 1.68 -13.85
N LEU A 39 -6.18 0.99 -14.93
CA LEU A 39 -5.89 -0.45 -15.06
C LEU A 39 -4.39 -0.76 -14.95
N LEU A 40 -3.51 0.20 -15.26
CA LEU A 40 -2.05 0.03 -15.12
C LEU A 40 -1.62 -0.07 -13.64
N ILE A 41 -2.45 0.41 -12.71
CA ILE A 41 -2.15 0.36 -11.26
C ILE A 41 -2.26 -1.07 -10.74
N ILE A 42 -3.13 -1.90 -11.31
CA ILE A 42 -3.36 -3.28 -10.86
C ILE A 42 -2.07 -4.11 -10.97
N PRO A 43 -1.46 -4.32 -12.16
CA PRO A 43 -0.21 -5.07 -12.25
C PRO A 43 0.93 -4.40 -11.47
N PHE A 44 0.96 -3.08 -11.38
CA PHE A 44 1.94 -2.34 -10.59
C PHE A 44 1.79 -2.64 -9.09
N GLY A 45 0.56 -2.68 -8.56
CA GLY A 45 0.28 -3.05 -7.17
C GLY A 45 0.65 -4.51 -6.86
N ILE A 46 0.36 -5.43 -7.80
CA ILE A 46 0.74 -6.85 -7.66
C ILE A 46 2.26 -7.00 -7.58
N THR A 47 3.01 -6.38 -8.48
CA THR A 47 4.48 -6.52 -8.49
C THR A 47 5.15 -5.86 -7.29
N ILE A 48 4.65 -4.70 -6.82
CA ILE A 48 5.12 -4.06 -5.58
C ILE A 48 4.84 -4.95 -4.38
N MET A 49 3.63 -5.51 -4.29
CA MET A 49 3.26 -6.40 -3.19
C MET A 49 4.22 -7.59 -3.11
N PHE A 50 4.48 -8.30 -4.21
CA PHE A 50 5.41 -9.41 -4.21
C PHE A 50 6.85 -8.96 -3.90
N CYS A 51 7.33 -7.88 -4.51
CA CYS A 51 8.67 -7.35 -4.26
C CYS A 51 8.87 -7.02 -2.76
N ALA A 52 7.91 -6.32 -2.16
CA ALA A 52 7.96 -5.95 -0.75
C ALA A 52 7.85 -7.16 0.18
N ASN A 53 6.99 -8.15 -0.15
CA ASN A 53 6.85 -9.37 0.65
C ASN A 53 8.14 -10.21 0.63
N TYR A 54 8.73 -10.46 -0.54
CA TYR A 54 10.00 -11.20 -0.63
C TYR A 54 11.13 -10.47 0.10
N PHE A 55 11.17 -9.14 0.01
CA PHE A 55 12.13 -8.33 0.77
C PHE A 55 11.91 -8.50 2.29
N VAL A 56 10.68 -8.42 2.76
CA VAL A 56 10.34 -8.62 4.17
C VAL A 56 10.64 -10.05 4.63
N SER A 57 10.41 -11.06 3.78
CA SER A 57 10.79 -12.45 4.09
C SER A 57 12.30 -12.58 4.32
N ILE A 58 13.14 -11.85 3.56
CA ILE A 58 14.58 -11.79 3.82
C ILE A 58 14.86 -11.13 5.17
N LEU A 59 14.18 -10.04 5.51
CA LEU A 59 14.36 -9.37 6.80
C LEU A 59 13.97 -10.28 7.97
N GLN A 60 12.90 -11.07 7.83
CA GLN A 60 12.43 -12.01 8.87
C GLN A 60 13.51 -13.04 9.25
N MET A 61 14.38 -13.44 8.32
CA MET A 61 15.49 -14.36 8.62
C MET A 61 16.45 -13.83 9.69
N PHE A 62 16.46 -12.51 9.91
CA PHE A 62 17.34 -11.81 10.85
C PHE A 62 16.61 -11.21 12.04
N MET A 63 15.27 -11.37 12.09
CA MET A 63 14.45 -10.80 13.18
C MET A 63 14.34 -11.74 14.37
N PRO A 64 14.24 -11.20 15.60
CA PRO A 64 13.96 -12.00 16.80
C PRO A 64 12.59 -12.69 16.72
N GLU A 65 12.50 -13.89 17.29
CA GLU A 65 11.30 -14.74 17.29
C GLU A 65 10.04 -14.02 17.81
N PHE A 66 10.16 -13.24 18.88
CA PHE A 66 9.01 -12.51 19.46
C PHE A 66 8.37 -11.51 18.47
N MET A 67 9.12 -10.99 17.50
CA MET A 67 8.57 -10.11 16.45
C MET A 67 7.79 -10.92 15.42
N ILE A 68 8.26 -12.13 15.12
CA ILE A 68 7.60 -13.06 14.20
C ILE A 68 6.27 -13.51 14.81
N ASP A 69 6.26 -13.93 16.08
CA ASP A 69 5.06 -14.35 16.80
C ASP A 69 3.99 -13.25 16.84
N SER A 70 4.41 -12.02 17.11
CA SER A 70 3.50 -10.86 17.09
C SER A 70 2.86 -10.64 15.70
N TYR A 71 3.61 -10.87 14.63
CA TYR A 71 3.10 -10.77 13.26
C TYR A 71 2.12 -11.90 12.94
N VAL A 72 2.47 -13.13 13.28
CA VAL A 72 1.63 -14.31 13.08
C VAL A 72 0.28 -14.11 13.78
N GLY A 73 0.26 -13.76 15.07
CA GLY A 73 -0.97 -13.53 15.82
C GLY A 73 -1.85 -12.42 15.22
N THR A 74 -1.25 -11.36 14.69
CA THR A 74 -1.99 -10.29 13.99
C THR A 74 -2.60 -10.80 12.68
N SER A 75 -1.83 -11.59 11.91
CA SER A 75 -2.28 -12.18 10.65
C SER A 75 -3.45 -13.14 10.86
N GLU A 76 -3.36 -14.01 11.86
CA GLU A 76 -4.45 -14.93 12.23
C GLU A 76 -5.74 -14.20 12.60
N ALA A 77 -5.64 -13.16 13.42
CA ALA A 77 -6.80 -12.36 13.81
C ALA A 77 -7.50 -11.73 12.59
N LEU A 78 -6.74 -11.31 11.57
CA LEU A 78 -7.27 -10.72 10.35
C LEU A 78 -7.86 -11.76 9.39
N THR A 79 -7.40 -13.02 9.45
CA THR A 79 -7.77 -14.09 8.50
C THR A 79 -8.75 -15.12 9.07
N SER A 80 -9.14 -15.01 10.35
CA SER A 80 -10.05 -15.93 11.03
C SER A 80 -11.52 -15.87 10.58
N GLY A 81 -11.90 -14.86 9.79
CA GLY A 81 -13.29 -14.66 9.33
C GLY A 81 -13.60 -15.27 7.97
N PRO A 82 -14.87 -15.26 7.53
CA PRO A 82 -15.25 -15.65 6.18
C PRO A 82 -14.53 -14.82 5.11
N PHE A 83 -14.08 -15.48 4.03
CA PHE A 83 -13.30 -14.86 2.95
C PHE A 83 -13.89 -13.54 2.44
N ILE A 84 -15.20 -13.50 2.19
CA ILE A 84 -15.85 -12.29 1.69
C ILE A 84 -15.75 -11.11 2.68
N ILE A 85 -15.79 -11.38 3.99
CA ILE A 85 -15.63 -10.36 5.03
C ILE A 85 -14.19 -9.86 5.07
N GLN A 86 -13.21 -10.77 4.93
CA GLN A 86 -11.79 -10.39 4.83
C GLN A 86 -11.56 -9.48 3.61
N VAL A 87 -12.09 -9.83 2.44
CA VAL A 87 -11.99 -9.00 1.22
C VAL A 87 -12.63 -7.62 1.45
N LEU A 88 -13.87 -7.57 1.96
CA LEU A 88 -14.57 -6.30 2.16
C LEU A 88 -13.88 -5.41 3.22
N ALA A 89 -13.37 -6.00 4.29
CA ALA A 89 -12.72 -5.24 5.36
C ALA A 89 -11.30 -4.81 4.97
N THR A 90 -10.48 -5.74 4.47
CA THR A 90 -9.03 -5.56 4.29
C THR A 90 -8.67 -5.04 2.89
N ALA A 91 -9.34 -5.52 1.83
CA ALA A 91 -9.00 -5.13 0.47
C ALA A 91 -9.81 -3.92 -0.04
N VAL A 92 -10.95 -3.61 0.58
CA VAL A 92 -11.80 -2.48 0.17
C VAL A 92 -11.90 -1.42 1.27
N GLY A 93 -12.38 -1.77 2.44
CA GLY A 93 -12.69 -0.82 3.51
C GLY A 93 -11.44 -0.15 4.09
N ALA A 94 -10.42 -0.93 4.45
CA ALA A 94 -9.18 -0.39 5.00
C ALA A 94 -8.47 0.54 4.01
N PRO A 95 -8.22 0.16 2.73
CA PRO A 95 -7.60 1.05 1.77
C PRO A 95 -8.35 2.36 1.55
N ILE A 96 -9.68 2.35 1.53
CA ILE A 96 -10.45 3.58 1.38
C ILE A 96 -10.19 4.54 2.54
N VAL A 97 -10.31 4.07 3.77
CA VAL A 97 -10.15 4.91 4.97
C VAL A 97 -8.70 5.35 5.14
N GLU A 98 -7.77 4.44 4.97
CA GLU A 98 -6.35 4.72 5.14
C GLU A 98 -5.82 5.69 4.08
N GLU A 99 -6.19 5.52 2.82
CA GLU A 99 -5.77 6.46 1.78
C GLU A 99 -6.41 7.84 1.95
N LEU A 100 -7.67 7.92 2.39
CA LEU A 100 -8.28 9.19 2.76
C LEU A 100 -7.49 9.88 3.88
N MET A 101 -7.07 9.15 4.90
CA MET A 101 -6.31 9.69 6.02
C MET A 101 -4.89 10.07 5.59
N PHE A 102 -4.13 9.11 5.04
CA PHE A 102 -2.71 9.31 4.78
C PHE A 102 -2.45 10.18 3.54
N ARG A 103 -3.15 9.96 2.40
CA ARG A 103 -2.91 10.73 1.17
C ARG A 103 -3.87 11.89 1.04
N GLY A 104 -5.13 11.70 1.44
CA GLY A 104 -6.13 12.75 1.37
C GLY A 104 -5.88 13.89 2.34
N VAL A 105 -5.50 13.60 3.58
CA VAL A 105 -5.35 14.61 4.64
C VAL A 105 -3.89 14.84 5.01
N ILE A 106 -3.19 13.82 5.56
CA ILE A 106 -1.86 14.01 6.16
C ILE A 106 -0.84 14.42 5.10
N TYR A 107 -0.69 13.65 4.03
CA TYR A 107 0.25 13.94 2.95
C TYR A 107 -0.02 15.32 2.31
N ARG A 108 -1.28 15.65 2.06
CA ARG A 108 -1.68 16.91 1.44
C ARG A 108 -1.27 18.11 2.29
N ARG A 109 -1.43 18.02 3.62
CA ARG A 109 -0.99 19.06 4.56
C ARG A 109 0.53 19.15 4.67
N LEU A 110 1.21 18.01 4.79
CA LEU A 110 2.68 17.97 4.79
C LEU A 110 3.27 18.54 3.51
N ARG A 111 2.66 18.24 2.36
CA ARG A 111 3.14 18.70 1.05
C ARG A 111 3.12 20.22 0.90
N ARG A 112 2.17 20.90 1.55
CA ARG A 112 2.15 22.38 1.60
C ARG A 112 3.34 22.94 2.37
N MET A 113 3.88 22.20 3.34
CA MET A 113 4.96 22.64 4.22
C MET A 113 6.34 22.24 3.71
N ALA A 114 6.50 21.02 3.21
CA ALA A 114 7.80 20.42 2.95
C ALA A 114 8.02 19.96 1.50
N GLY A 115 7.03 20.11 0.62
CA GLY A 115 7.12 19.64 -0.77
C GLY A 115 6.89 18.13 -0.91
N VAL A 116 7.15 17.57 -2.11
CA VAL A 116 6.77 16.20 -2.46
C VAL A 116 7.61 15.15 -1.73
N ILE A 117 8.94 15.22 -1.86
CA ILE A 117 9.83 14.13 -1.40
C ILE A 117 9.85 13.98 0.12
N PRO A 118 10.09 15.03 0.92
CA PRO A 118 10.06 14.90 2.38
C PRO A 118 8.69 14.44 2.90
N SER A 119 7.60 14.97 2.32
CA SER A 119 6.25 14.58 2.71
C SER A 119 5.94 13.13 2.37
N ALA A 120 6.44 12.63 1.24
CA ALA A 120 6.29 11.22 0.86
C ALA A 120 7.00 10.29 1.86
N ILE A 121 8.22 10.63 2.27
CA ILE A 121 8.98 9.86 3.24
C ILE A 121 8.27 9.87 4.60
N ILE A 122 7.92 11.05 5.11
CA ILE A 122 7.30 11.21 6.43
C ILE A 122 5.95 10.47 6.50
N VAL A 123 5.07 10.68 5.51
CA VAL A 123 3.75 10.02 5.53
C VAL A 123 3.87 8.50 5.37
N SER A 124 4.85 8.01 4.62
CA SER A 124 5.06 6.57 4.46
C SER A 124 5.65 5.94 5.71
N LEU A 125 6.52 6.66 6.45
CA LEU A 125 6.98 6.23 7.78
C LEU A 125 5.82 6.14 8.77
N PHE A 126 4.95 7.16 8.81
CA PHE A 126 3.75 7.12 9.65
C PHE A 126 2.82 5.97 9.26
N PHE A 127 2.69 5.69 7.97
CA PHE A 127 1.91 4.57 7.49
C PHE A 127 2.48 3.22 7.95
N GLY A 128 3.81 3.06 7.90
CA GLY A 128 4.49 1.87 8.44
C GLY A 128 4.26 1.70 9.95
N VAL A 129 4.49 2.76 10.73
CA VAL A 129 4.31 2.75 12.20
C VAL A 129 2.85 2.53 12.61
N TYR A 130 1.90 3.05 11.84
CA TYR A 130 0.46 2.89 12.10
C TYR A 130 0.02 1.42 12.16
N HIS A 131 0.69 0.54 11.44
CA HIS A 131 0.37 -0.90 11.46
C HIS A 131 0.73 -1.60 12.77
N GLY A 132 1.51 -0.94 13.66
CA GLY A 132 1.83 -1.45 15.00
C GLY A 132 2.63 -2.75 15.03
N ASN A 133 3.16 -3.21 13.90
CA ASN A 133 3.92 -4.44 13.76
C ASN A 133 5.25 -4.20 13.03
N TRP A 134 6.36 -4.64 13.65
CA TRP A 134 7.71 -4.40 13.14
C TRP A 134 8.03 -5.10 11.82
N ILE A 135 7.40 -6.24 11.57
CA ILE A 135 7.57 -6.99 10.30
C ILE A 135 6.76 -6.32 9.18
N GLN A 136 5.56 -5.86 9.50
CA GLN A 136 4.70 -5.22 8.53
C GLN A 136 5.14 -3.78 8.20
N ALA A 137 5.80 -3.09 9.14
CA ALA A 137 6.20 -1.69 8.98
C ALA A 137 7.08 -1.43 7.73
N PRO A 138 8.14 -2.20 7.42
CA PRO A 138 8.94 -2.03 6.19
C PRO A 138 8.11 -2.23 4.91
N TYR A 139 7.23 -3.24 4.88
CA TYR A 139 6.30 -3.47 3.78
C TYR A 139 5.37 -2.26 3.58
N ALA A 140 4.71 -1.84 4.65
CA ALA A 140 3.77 -0.72 4.62
C ALA A 140 4.48 0.60 4.24
N PHE A 141 5.73 0.81 4.67
CA PHE A 141 6.53 1.95 4.24
C PHE A 141 6.75 1.95 2.72
N LEU A 142 7.18 0.82 2.13
CA LEU A 142 7.39 0.70 0.68
C LEU A 142 6.10 0.87 -0.11
N LEU A 143 5.02 0.24 0.33
CA LEU A 143 3.69 0.44 -0.25
C LEU A 143 3.24 1.90 -0.11
N GLY A 144 3.57 2.52 1.02
CA GLY A 144 3.33 3.92 1.30
C GLY A 144 3.96 4.86 0.27
N LEU A 145 5.22 4.66 -0.06
CA LEU A 145 5.91 5.43 -1.11
C LEU A 145 5.26 5.24 -2.49
N ALA A 146 4.88 4.00 -2.82
CA ALA A 146 4.20 3.71 -4.07
C ALA A 146 2.81 4.36 -4.15
N CYS A 147 2.06 4.40 -3.05
CA CYS A 147 0.78 5.09 -2.97
C CYS A 147 0.92 6.60 -3.17
N VAL A 148 1.95 7.23 -2.58
CA VAL A 148 2.24 8.66 -2.86
C VAL A 148 2.60 8.85 -4.34
N TYR A 149 3.44 7.97 -4.91
CA TYR A 149 3.81 8.06 -6.32
C TYR A 149 2.59 8.04 -7.24
N VAL A 150 1.68 7.07 -7.10
CA VAL A 150 0.48 7.00 -7.95
C VAL A 150 -0.48 8.16 -7.65
N TYR A 151 -0.60 8.62 -6.41
CA TYR A 151 -1.38 9.79 -6.05
C TYR A 151 -0.91 11.04 -6.82
N GLU A 152 0.39 11.31 -6.79
CA GLU A 152 0.98 12.45 -7.53
C GLU A 152 0.90 12.26 -9.05
N ARG A 153 1.04 11.04 -9.54
CA ARG A 153 1.05 10.78 -10.98
C ARG A 153 -0.33 10.85 -11.60
N TYR A 154 -1.35 10.32 -10.93
CA TYR A 154 -2.73 10.33 -11.41
C TYR A 154 -3.53 11.55 -10.97
N LYS A 155 -3.01 12.34 -10.02
CA LYS A 155 -3.71 13.48 -9.39
C LYS A 155 -5.10 13.09 -8.87
N SER A 156 -5.18 11.90 -8.31
CA SER A 156 -6.44 11.28 -7.85
C SER A 156 -6.22 10.41 -6.62
N ILE A 157 -7.07 10.58 -5.61
CA ILE A 157 -7.08 9.72 -4.40
C ILE A 157 -7.51 8.29 -4.72
N ILE A 158 -8.23 8.07 -5.82
CA ILE A 158 -8.64 6.74 -6.28
C ILE A 158 -7.43 5.88 -6.67
N ALA A 159 -6.36 6.49 -7.19
CA ALA A 159 -5.18 5.78 -7.64
C ALA A 159 -4.49 4.99 -6.51
N PRO A 160 -4.14 5.59 -5.36
CA PRO A 160 -3.58 4.83 -4.26
C PRO A 160 -4.58 3.86 -3.62
N MET A 161 -5.90 4.16 -3.61
CA MET A 161 -6.92 3.19 -3.15
C MET A 161 -6.92 1.92 -4.00
N ILE A 162 -6.79 2.04 -5.33
CA ILE A 162 -6.70 0.87 -6.22
C ILE A 162 -5.39 0.11 -5.98
N LEU A 163 -4.27 0.79 -5.88
CA LEU A 163 -2.96 0.16 -5.65
C LEU A 163 -2.96 -0.61 -4.33
N HIS A 164 -3.32 0.04 -3.25
CA HIS A 164 -3.37 -0.53 -1.91
C HIS A 164 -4.40 -1.68 -1.83
N GLY A 165 -5.62 -1.45 -2.34
CA GLY A 165 -6.66 -2.48 -2.40
C GLY A 165 -6.23 -3.71 -3.22
N THR A 166 -5.50 -3.52 -4.33
CA THR A 166 -4.94 -4.62 -5.12
C THR A 166 -3.92 -5.42 -4.31
N ALA A 167 -2.98 -4.74 -3.63
CA ALA A 167 -1.97 -5.40 -2.81
C ALA A 167 -2.61 -6.24 -1.70
N ASN A 168 -3.57 -5.67 -0.97
CA ASN A 168 -4.29 -6.35 0.09
C ASN A 168 -5.15 -7.50 -0.44
N PHE A 169 -5.81 -7.32 -1.60
CA PHE A 169 -6.62 -8.39 -2.20
C PHE A 169 -5.78 -9.60 -2.56
N VAL A 170 -4.60 -9.39 -3.17
CA VAL A 170 -3.68 -10.48 -3.50
C VAL A 170 -3.18 -11.17 -2.23
N ALA A 171 -2.86 -10.41 -1.17
CA ALA A 171 -2.47 -11.00 0.12
C ALA A 171 -3.58 -11.88 0.71
N VAL A 172 -4.83 -11.40 0.73
CA VAL A 172 -6.00 -12.16 1.20
C VAL A 172 -6.21 -13.42 0.37
N LEU A 173 -6.04 -13.36 -0.96
CA LEU A 173 -6.14 -14.54 -1.83
C LEU A 173 -5.06 -15.58 -1.51
N ILE A 174 -3.81 -15.17 -1.36
CA ILE A 174 -2.70 -16.09 -1.04
C ILE A 174 -2.99 -16.78 0.29
N THR A 175 -3.35 -16.03 1.32
CA THR A 175 -3.68 -16.60 2.64
C THR A 175 -4.87 -17.54 2.57
N PHE A 176 -5.91 -17.20 1.81
CA PHE A 176 -7.08 -18.05 1.64
C PHE A 176 -6.73 -19.41 0.99
N PHE A 177 -5.92 -19.39 -0.07
CA PHE A 177 -5.48 -20.61 -0.73
C PHE A 177 -4.54 -21.45 0.16
N ALA A 178 -3.62 -20.83 0.91
CA ALA A 178 -2.77 -21.50 1.88
C ALA A 178 -3.62 -22.24 2.95
N THR A 179 -4.63 -21.55 3.47
CA THR A 179 -5.55 -22.14 4.46
C THR A 179 -6.31 -23.34 3.91
N ILE A 180 -6.81 -23.29 2.68
CA ILE A 180 -7.53 -24.42 2.05
C ILE A 180 -6.57 -25.59 1.78
N SER A 181 -5.32 -25.31 1.42
CA SER A 181 -4.30 -26.35 1.18
C SER A 181 -3.80 -27.00 2.46
N GLY A 182 -4.27 -26.57 3.63
CA GLY A 182 -3.82 -27.10 4.93
C GLY A 182 -2.42 -26.64 5.32
N GLU A 183 -1.86 -25.66 4.63
CA GLU A 183 -0.60 -25.02 4.97
C GLU A 183 -0.86 -23.98 6.08
N SER A 184 -0.65 -24.40 7.34
CA SER A 184 -0.68 -23.47 8.46
C SER A 184 0.55 -22.58 8.42
N MET A 185 0.34 -21.28 8.37
CA MET A 185 1.45 -20.30 8.54
C MET A 185 2.06 -20.36 9.96
N VAL A 186 1.38 -21.02 10.89
CA VAL A 186 1.68 -21.05 12.34
C VAL A 186 2.64 -22.18 12.71
N ASP A 187 2.56 -23.34 12.04
CA ASP A 187 3.32 -24.55 12.43
C ASP A 187 4.71 -24.65 11.81
N GLN A 188 5.09 -23.74 10.95
CA GLN A 188 6.42 -23.76 10.37
C GLN A 188 7.38 -22.97 11.26
N GLN A 189 8.13 -23.66 12.12
CA GLN A 189 9.49 -23.20 12.47
C GLN A 189 10.26 -23.07 11.16
N ILE A 190 10.18 -21.87 10.54
CA ILE A 190 10.81 -21.62 9.25
C ILE A 190 12.32 -21.57 9.48
N THR A 191 12.97 -22.72 9.35
CA THR A 191 14.42 -22.81 9.28
C THR A 191 14.83 -22.46 7.85
N TYR A 192 15.18 -21.21 7.65
CA TYR A 192 15.65 -20.74 6.34
C TYR A 192 17.04 -21.33 6.03
N SER A 193 17.16 -21.95 4.88
CA SER A 193 18.44 -22.39 4.31
C SER A 193 19.09 -21.28 3.47
N VAL A 194 20.38 -21.43 3.16
CA VAL A 194 21.07 -20.56 2.19
C VAL A 194 20.39 -20.61 0.81
N GLN A 195 19.81 -21.74 0.46
CA GLN A 195 19.07 -21.91 -0.80
C GLN A 195 17.80 -21.06 -0.80
N ASP A 196 17.06 -21.01 0.30
CA ASP A 196 15.86 -20.16 0.42
C ASP A 196 16.23 -18.68 0.29
N LEU A 197 17.33 -18.25 0.91
CA LEU A 197 17.82 -16.88 0.77
C LEU A 197 18.13 -16.53 -0.69
N ILE A 198 18.80 -17.42 -1.43
CA ILE A 198 19.10 -17.20 -2.85
C ILE A 198 17.81 -17.09 -3.65
N VAL A 199 16.84 -17.96 -3.42
CA VAL A 199 15.53 -17.95 -4.09
C VAL A 199 14.80 -16.64 -3.80
N LEU A 200 14.75 -16.19 -2.56
CA LEU A 200 14.12 -14.92 -2.18
C LEU A 200 14.79 -13.72 -2.85
N ILE A 201 16.12 -13.68 -2.90
CA ILE A 201 16.87 -12.62 -3.58
C ILE A 201 16.52 -12.60 -5.09
N VAL A 202 16.47 -13.75 -5.74
CA VAL A 202 16.08 -13.85 -7.16
C VAL A 202 14.66 -13.30 -7.38
N PHE A 203 13.71 -13.66 -6.52
CA PHE A 203 12.35 -13.13 -6.61
C PHE A 203 12.26 -11.63 -6.35
N VAL A 204 13.02 -11.08 -5.41
CA VAL A 204 13.13 -9.62 -5.20
C VAL A 204 13.64 -8.93 -6.45
N ILE A 205 14.67 -9.48 -7.10
CA ILE A 205 15.23 -8.90 -8.33
C ILE A 205 14.20 -8.95 -9.46
N ILE A 206 13.57 -10.10 -9.70
CA ILE A 206 12.57 -10.26 -10.79
C ILE A 206 11.40 -9.31 -10.57
N THR A 207 10.79 -9.32 -9.39
CA THR A 207 9.64 -8.48 -9.08
C THR A 207 10.00 -7.00 -9.04
N GLY A 208 11.21 -6.66 -8.61
CA GLY A 208 11.77 -5.30 -8.66
C GLY A 208 11.93 -4.80 -10.10
N ILE A 209 12.46 -5.63 -11.01
CA ILE A 209 12.56 -5.30 -12.44
C ILE A 209 11.17 -5.09 -13.04
N LEU A 210 10.21 -5.98 -12.78
CA LEU A 210 8.85 -5.85 -13.27
C LEU A 210 8.18 -4.57 -12.75
N THR A 211 8.35 -4.26 -11.47
CA THR A 211 7.86 -3.02 -10.84
C THR A 211 8.47 -1.79 -11.52
N PHE A 212 9.78 -1.80 -11.77
CA PHE A 212 10.47 -0.71 -12.48
C PHE A 212 9.98 -0.54 -13.92
N LEU A 213 9.76 -1.64 -14.66
CA LEU A 213 9.21 -1.57 -16.02
C LEU A 213 7.80 -0.97 -16.02
N LEU A 214 6.95 -1.38 -15.10
CA LEU A 214 5.60 -0.81 -14.96
C LEU A 214 5.63 0.65 -14.54
N TYR A 215 6.53 1.04 -13.61
CA TYR A 215 6.80 2.44 -13.29
C TYR A 215 7.15 3.25 -14.56
N ARG A 216 8.03 2.72 -15.43
CA ARG A 216 8.39 3.37 -16.71
C ARG A 216 7.18 3.51 -17.63
N VAL A 217 6.34 2.49 -17.73
CA VAL A 217 5.11 2.51 -18.53
C VAL A 217 4.12 3.55 -18.00
N ILE A 218 3.89 3.58 -16.69
CA ILE A 218 3.01 4.57 -16.06
C ILE A 218 3.54 5.99 -16.31
N ASN A 219 4.84 6.24 -16.12
CA ASN A 219 5.43 7.55 -16.39
C ASN A 219 5.29 8.00 -17.85
N LYS A 220 5.34 7.07 -18.80
CA LYS A 220 5.16 7.38 -20.22
C LYS A 220 3.68 7.65 -20.58
N LYS A 221 2.75 6.85 -20.02
CA LYS A 221 1.33 6.89 -20.43
C LYS A 221 0.46 7.82 -19.60
N VAL A 222 0.82 8.04 -18.35
CA VAL A 222 0.06 8.88 -17.41
C VAL A 222 0.82 10.18 -17.19
N VAL A 223 0.60 11.15 -18.03
CA VAL A 223 1.16 12.52 -17.91
C VAL A 223 0.07 13.42 -17.37
N PRO A 224 0.25 14.06 -16.20
CA PRO A 224 -0.70 15.04 -15.70
C PRO A 224 -0.72 16.27 -16.61
N GLU A 225 -1.90 16.60 -17.17
CA GLU A 225 -2.11 17.80 -17.98
C GLU A 225 -2.70 18.90 -17.09
N GLU A 226 -1.98 20.00 -16.96
CA GLU A 226 -2.45 21.17 -16.22
C GLU A 226 -3.56 21.89 -16.99
N ILE A 227 -4.60 22.35 -16.28
CA ILE A 227 -5.66 23.19 -16.85
C ILE A 227 -5.36 24.63 -16.38
N ASN A 228 -5.25 25.54 -17.35
CA ASN A 228 -5.14 26.97 -17.13
C ASN A 228 -6.43 27.54 -16.51
#